data_ea912275a23566872f227ab95c97a3d7
#
_entry.id   ea912275a23566872f227ab95c97a3d7
#
_cell.length_a   1.000
_cell.length_b   1.000
_cell.length_c   1.000
_cell.angle_alpha   90.00
_cell.angle_beta   90.00
_cell.angle_gamma   90.00
#
_symmetry.space_group_name_H-M   'P 1'
#
loop_
_entity.id
_entity.type
_entity.pdbx_description
1 polymer ?
#
loop_
_entity_poly.entity_id
_entity_poly.type
_entity_poly.pdbx_seq_one_letter_code
_entity_poly.pdbx_strand_id
1 'polypeptide(L)'
;MRHLRVEVMELCEGAGLYQIDLLNGSKERVSEAEYWARRRGQMKLDRENAALAATGQQPKQKKFETVKDTLRKQISSVLYRATSFEDFSDRLLQQYGIAVKESRGCLSYLPAGRTKFIRAHSIGNKFEKGLVLAALQENAERKRTIQFKPDRIGKLIDIQSRMIEDKGIGYKRWLTK
;
A
#
# COMPACT_ATOMS: atom_id res chain seq x y z
N MET A 1 17.67 -30.10 -8.62
CA MET A 1 16.36 -29.43 -8.58
C MET A 1 16.35 -28.06 -9.27
N ARG A 2 17.37 -27.20 -9.11
CA ARG A 2 17.42 -25.88 -9.77
C ARG A 2 17.57 -26.00 -11.30
N HIS A 3 18.41 -26.92 -11.77
CA HIS A 3 18.66 -27.18 -13.21
C HIS A 3 17.36 -27.56 -13.93
N LEU A 4 16.62 -28.54 -13.39
CA LEU A 4 15.33 -28.97 -13.96
C LEU A 4 14.32 -27.82 -14.13
N ARG A 5 14.31 -26.86 -13.18
CA ARG A 5 13.42 -25.69 -13.27
C ARG A 5 13.82 -24.75 -14.42
N VAL A 6 15.13 -24.57 -14.64
CA VAL A 6 15.64 -23.79 -15.77
C VAL A 6 15.23 -24.43 -17.09
N GLU A 7 15.47 -25.72 -17.26
CA GLU A 7 15.09 -26.46 -18.48
C GLU A 7 13.59 -26.38 -18.78
N VAL A 8 12.74 -26.53 -17.75
CA VAL A 8 11.30 -26.39 -17.92
C VAL A 8 10.92 -24.98 -18.35
N MET A 9 11.58 -23.95 -17.80
CA MET A 9 11.32 -22.56 -18.19
C MET A 9 11.74 -22.29 -19.64
N GLU A 10 12.89 -22.79 -20.06
CA GLU A 10 13.39 -22.67 -21.43
C GLU A 10 12.49 -23.39 -22.45
N LEU A 11 12.01 -24.59 -22.11
CA LEU A 11 11.06 -25.32 -22.95
C LEU A 11 9.72 -24.59 -23.10
N CYS A 12 9.21 -24.02 -22.00
CA CYS A 12 7.97 -23.26 -22.03
C CYS A 12 8.13 -21.96 -22.84
N GLU A 13 9.28 -21.29 -22.72
CA GLU A 13 9.61 -20.08 -23.51
C GLU A 13 9.69 -20.41 -24.99
N GLY A 14 10.39 -21.49 -25.35
CA GLY A 14 10.46 -21.96 -26.73
C GLY A 14 9.11 -22.38 -27.33
N ALA A 15 8.17 -22.81 -26.49
CA ALA A 15 6.81 -23.14 -26.89
C ALA A 15 5.83 -21.95 -26.86
N GLY A 16 6.27 -20.75 -26.50
CA GLY A 16 5.43 -19.55 -26.40
C GLY A 16 4.37 -19.62 -25.29
N LEU A 17 4.57 -20.47 -24.27
CA LEU A 17 3.64 -20.61 -23.16
C LEU A 17 3.90 -19.55 -22.08
N TYR A 18 2.80 -19.09 -21.42
CA TYR A 18 2.92 -18.20 -20.29
C TYR A 18 3.71 -18.85 -19.16
N GLN A 19 4.76 -18.14 -18.71
CA GLN A 19 5.65 -18.66 -17.68
C GLN A 19 5.42 -18.06 -16.31
N ILE A 20 5.57 -18.89 -15.29
CA ILE A 20 5.71 -18.50 -13.89
C ILE A 20 7.21 -18.63 -13.55
N ASP A 21 7.78 -17.62 -12.89
CA ASP A 21 9.17 -17.67 -12.42
C ASP A 21 9.33 -18.78 -11.35
N LEU A 22 9.81 -19.93 -11.78
CA LEU A 22 10.04 -21.10 -10.93
C LEU A 22 11.31 -20.98 -10.09
N LEU A 23 12.21 -20.05 -10.42
CA LEU A 23 13.49 -19.86 -9.74
C LEU A 23 13.33 -18.96 -8.52
N ASN A 24 12.68 -17.82 -8.69
CA ASN A 24 12.53 -16.81 -7.64
C ASN A 24 11.17 -16.89 -6.94
N GLY A 25 10.21 -17.59 -7.55
CA GLY A 25 8.86 -17.72 -7.03
C GLY A 25 8.06 -16.40 -7.08
N SER A 26 6.90 -16.38 -6.44
CA SER A 26 6.07 -15.18 -6.36
C SER A 26 6.62 -14.19 -5.33
N LYS A 27 6.62 -12.88 -5.67
CA LYS A 27 6.94 -11.79 -4.75
C LYS A 27 5.99 -11.73 -3.54
N GLU A 28 4.76 -12.22 -3.71
CA GLU A 28 3.76 -12.32 -2.65
C GLU A 28 3.44 -13.79 -2.39
N ARG A 29 3.97 -14.32 -1.28
CA ARG A 29 3.66 -15.68 -0.84
C ARG A 29 2.29 -15.72 -0.18
N VAL A 30 1.35 -16.41 -0.80
CA VAL A 30 0.09 -16.82 -0.17
C VAL A 30 0.28 -18.22 0.39
N SER A 31 0.04 -18.43 1.69
CA SER A 31 0.09 -19.77 2.27
C SER A 31 -1.06 -20.62 1.75
N GLU A 32 -0.85 -21.94 1.66
CA GLU A 32 -1.88 -22.88 1.24
C GLU A 32 -3.17 -22.72 2.08
N ALA A 33 -3.03 -22.62 3.39
CA ALA A 33 -4.14 -22.36 4.30
C ALA A 33 -4.92 -21.08 3.96
N GLU A 34 -4.22 -20.01 3.56
CA GLU A 34 -4.85 -18.75 3.15
C GLU A 34 -5.57 -18.89 1.80
N TYR A 35 -4.97 -19.61 0.85
CA TYR A 35 -5.61 -19.94 -0.43
C TYR A 35 -6.93 -20.68 -0.23
N TRP A 36 -6.91 -21.74 0.57
CA TRP A 36 -8.11 -22.51 0.84
C TRP A 36 -9.16 -21.75 1.65
N ALA A 37 -8.73 -20.91 2.60
CA ALA A 37 -9.65 -20.04 3.33
C ALA A 37 -10.35 -19.05 2.38
N ARG A 38 -9.61 -18.44 1.46
CA ARG A 38 -10.14 -17.53 0.43
C ARG A 38 -11.12 -18.24 -0.48
N ARG A 39 -10.77 -19.45 -0.97
CA ARG A 39 -11.63 -20.22 -1.86
C ARG A 39 -12.94 -20.63 -1.19
N ARG A 40 -12.87 -21.14 0.06
CA ARG A 40 -14.09 -21.50 0.82
C ARG A 40 -14.94 -20.29 1.12
N GLY A 41 -14.32 -19.19 1.49
CA GLY A 41 -15.03 -17.92 1.74
C GLY A 41 -15.74 -17.40 0.49
N GLN A 42 -15.07 -17.45 -0.68
CA GLN A 42 -15.68 -17.07 -1.95
C GLN A 42 -16.88 -17.94 -2.30
N MET A 43 -16.74 -19.26 -2.20
CA MET A 43 -17.87 -20.18 -2.47
C MET A 43 -19.07 -19.92 -1.57
N LYS A 44 -18.83 -19.57 -0.29
CA LYS A 44 -19.92 -19.21 0.63
C LYS A 44 -20.59 -17.91 0.21
N LEU A 45 -19.79 -16.88 -0.11
CA LEU A 45 -20.27 -15.59 -0.57
C LEU A 45 -21.08 -15.72 -1.88
N ASP A 46 -20.61 -16.52 -2.82
CA ASP A 46 -21.30 -16.75 -4.10
C ASP A 46 -22.66 -17.42 -3.89
N ARG A 47 -22.77 -18.37 -2.95
CA ARG A 47 -24.06 -18.99 -2.57
C ARG A 47 -25.02 -17.97 -1.93
N GLU A 48 -24.50 -17.14 -1.02
CA GLU A 48 -25.28 -16.07 -0.38
C GLU A 48 -25.76 -15.05 -1.42
N ASN A 49 -24.90 -14.63 -2.34
CA ASN A 49 -25.26 -13.72 -3.42
C ASN A 49 -26.28 -14.33 -4.39
N ALA A 50 -26.16 -15.61 -4.71
CA ALA A 50 -27.15 -16.31 -5.54
C ALA A 50 -28.52 -16.37 -4.86
N ALA A 51 -28.56 -16.63 -3.54
CA ALA A 51 -29.81 -16.61 -2.78
C ALA A 51 -30.44 -15.20 -2.71
N LEU A 52 -29.63 -14.17 -2.54
CA LEU A 52 -30.08 -12.76 -2.56
C LEU A 52 -30.63 -12.37 -3.94
N ALA A 53 -29.94 -12.79 -5.03
CA ALA A 53 -30.39 -12.54 -6.40
C ALA A 53 -31.73 -13.23 -6.69
N ALA A 54 -31.95 -14.44 -6.17
CA ALA A 54 -33.23 -15.13 -6.30
C ALA A 54 -34.39 -14.42 -5.59
N THR A 55 -34.09 -13.64 -4.55
CA THR A 55 -35.08 -12.81 -3.81
C THR A 55 -35.16 -11.37 -4.32
N GLY A 56 -34.49 -11.02 -5.44
CA GLY A 56 -34.47 -9.68 -6.03
C GLY A 56 -33.65 -8.65 -5.24
N GLN A 57 -32.84 -9.10 -4.29
CA GLN A 57 -31.95 -8.22 -3.51
C GLN A 57 -30.59 -8.11 -4.16
N GLN A 58 -29.95 -6.94 -4.01
CA GLN A 58 -28.60 -6.74 -4.55
C GLN A 58 -27.52 -7.52 -3.78
N PRO A 59 -26.52 -8.11 -4.47
CA PRO A 59 -25.43 -8.83 -3.82
C PRO A 59 -24.59 -7.87 -2.95
N LYS A 60 -24.22 -8.32 -1.76
CA LYS A 60 -23.46 -7.50 -0.79
C LYS A 60 -22.05 -7.18 -1.25
N GLN A 61 -21.35 -8.17 -1.79
CA GLN A 61 -19.92 -8.08 -2.19
C GLN A 61 -19.63 -9.09 -3.28
N LYS A 62 -18.78 -8.73 -4.27
CA LYS A 62 -18.38 -9.66 -5.34
C LYS A 62 -17.17 -10.53 -4.97
N LYS A 63 -16.29 -10.04 -4.10
CA LYS A 63 -15.02 -10.71 -3.77
C LYS A 63 -14.88 -10.89 -2.26
N PHE A 64 -14.61 -12.13 -1.86
CA PHE A 64 -14.31 -12.44 -0.45
C PHE A 64 -12.89 -11.97 -0.09
N GLU A 65 -12.77 -11.23 1.00
CA GLU A 65 -11.48 -10.81 1.55
C GLU A 65 -11.19 -11.54 2.84
N THR A 66 -9.99 -12.11 2.94
CA THR A 66 -9.54 -12.72 4.19
C THR A 66 -9.11 -11.63 5.19
N VAL A 67 -9.11 -11.96 6.47
CA VAL A 67 -8.61 -11.03 7.51
C VAL A 67 -7.19 -10.54 7.23
N LYS A 68 -6.34 -11.39 6.66
CA LYS A 68 -5.00 -11.00 6.25
C LYS A 68 -5.02 -10.02 5.07
N ASP A 69 -5.91 -10.19 4.11
CA ASP A 69 -6.05 -9.26 2.98
C ASP A 69 -6.49 -7.88 3.46
N THR A 70 -7.51 -7.84 4.34
CA THR A 70 -7.96 -6.58 4.95
C THR A 70 -6.83 -5.92 5.75
N LEU A 71 -6.11 -6.71 6.54
CA LEU A 71 -4.98 -6.23 7.34
C LEU A 71 -3.86 -5.65 6.45
N ARG A 72 -3.50 -6.34 5.34
CA ARG A 72 -2.53 -5.84 4.35
C ARG A 72 -2.93 -4.48 3.78
N LYS A 73 -4.20 -4.33 3.40
CA LYS A 73 -4.72 -3.06 2.86
C LYS A 73 -4.66 -1.94 3.88
N GLN A 74 -5.09 -2.21 5.11
CA GLN A 74 -5.11 -1.23 6.19
C GLN A 74 -3.72 -0.79 6.59
N ILE A 75 -2.77 -1.72 6.78
CA ILE A 75 -1.39 -1.41 7.10
C ILE A 75 -0.74 -0.61 5.96
N SER A 76 -0.94 -1.03 4.70
CA SER A 76 -0.36 -0.32 3.55
C SER A 76 -0.89 1.10 3.42
N SER A 77 -2.18 1.35 3.68
CA SER A 77 -2.77 2.70 3.61
C SER A 77 -2.20 3.65 4.66
N VAL A 78 -1.95 3.15 5.87
CA VAL A 78 -1.33 3.95 6.94
C VAL A 78 0.16 4.14 6.70
N LEU A 79 0.85 3.07 6.28
CA LEU A 79 2.30 3.11 5.99
C LEU A 79 2.64 4.16 4.94
N TYR A 80 1.81 4.34 3.93
CA TYR A 80 2.00 5.35 2.88
C TYR A 80 1.97 6.80 3.42
N ARG A 81 1.27 7.05 4.53
CA ARG A 81 1.06 8.40 5.10
C ARG A 81 1.92 8.68 6.33
N ALA A 82 2.33 7.66 7.04
CA ALA A 82 3.09 7.79 8.28
C ALA A 82 4.56 8.15 7.98
N THR A 83 5.18 8.88 8.90
CA THR A 83 6.58 9.32 8.81
C THR A 83 7.45 8.88 9.97
N SER A 84 6.84 8.41 11.06
CA SER A 84 7.52 7.81 12.21
C SER A 84 6.82 6.52 12.63
N PHE A 85 7.53 5.68 13.39
CA PHE A 85 6.95 4.44 13.88
C PHE A 85 5.81 4.69 14.89
N GLU A 86 5.93 5.71 15.72
CA GLU A 86 4.89 6.12 16.66
C GLU A 86 3.63 6.59 15.91
N ASP A 87 3.79 7.50 14.95
CA ASP A 87 2.68 7.98 14.10
C ASP A 87 2.00 6.82 13.34
N PHE A 88 2.80 5.84 12.88
CA PHE A 88 2.30 4.64 12.23
C PHE A 88 1.46 3.78 13.19
N SER A 89 1.96 3.52 14.39
CA SER A 89 1.26 2.72 15.40
C SER A 89 -0.03 3.38 15.86
N ASP A 90 0.01 4.69 16.16
CA ASP A 90 -1.14 5.47 16.62
C ASP A 90 -2.24 5.56 15.56
N ARG A 91 -1.87 5.80 14.31
CA ARG A 91 -2.85 5.82 13.21
C ARG A 91 -3.49 4.46 12.97
N LEU A 92 -2.74 3.36 13.06
CA LEU A 92 -3.30 2.01 12.96
C LEU A 92 -4.30 1.74 14.07
N LEU A 93 -3.99 2.17 15.29
CA LEU A 93 -4.89 2.00 16.42
C LEU A 93 -6.14 2.87 16.30
N GLN A 94 -5.99 4.16 15.97
CA GLN A 94 -7.09 5.12 15.87
C GLN A 94 -8.02 4.86 14.68
N GLN A 95 -7.46 4.55 13.50
CA GLN A 95 -8.27 4.40 12.29
C GLN A 95 -8.89 3.01 12.13
N TYR A 96 -8.19 1.98 12.56
CA TYR A 96 -8.60 0.59 12.32
C TYR A 96 -8.67 -0.28 13.58
N GLY A 97 -8.33 0.24 14.75
CA GLY A 97 -8.28 -0.54 15.98
C GLY A 97 -7.21 -1.64 15.96
N ILE A 98 -6.14 -1.47 15.16
CA ILE A 98 -5.05 -2.44 15.03
C ILE A 98 -3.93 -2.07 16.00
N ALA A 99 -3.69 -2.92 17.00
CA ALA A 99 -2.54 -2.75 17.87
C ALA A 99 -1.28 -3.37 17.26
N VAL A 100 -0.18 -2.65 17.36
CA VAL A 100 1.15 -3.09 16.89
C VAL A 100 2.00 -3.44 18.10
N LYS A 101 2.63 -4.60 18.08
CA LYS A 101 3.56 -5.05 19.10
C LYS A 101 4.90 -5.42 18.47
N GLU A 102 5.96 -4.88 19.01
CA GLU A 102 7.31 -5.33 18.73
C GLU A 102 7.78 -6.35 19.76
N SER A 103 8.32 -7.48 19.30
CA SER A 103 8.91 -8.49 20.15
C SER A 103 10.07 -9.15 19.42
N ARG A 104 11.26 -9.16 20.06
CA ARG A 104 12.48 -9.77 19.51
C ARG A 104 12.83 -9.30 18.10
N GLY A 105 12.67 -8.02 17.82
CA GLY A 105 12.94 -7.45 16.51
C GLY A 105 11.89 -7.73 15.43
N CYS A 106 10.80 -8.43 15.76
CA CYS A 106 9.71 -8.74 14.86
C CYS A 106 8.45 -7.95 15.20
N LEU A 107 7.74 -7.47 14.19
CA LEU A 107 6.43 -6.84 14.34
C LEU A 107 5.31 -7.88 14.35
N SER A 108 4.30 -7.61 15.14
CA SER A 108 3.07 -8.40 15.20
C SER A 108 1.89 -7.43 15.29
N TYR A 109 0.82 -7.74 14.58
CA TYR A 109 -0.38 -6.91 14.44
C TYR A 109 -1.58 -7.63 15.05
N LEU A 110 -2.36 -6.93 15.85
CA LEU A 110 -3.61 -7.42 16.41
C LEU A 110 -4.78 -6.71 15.72
N PRO A 111 -5.50 -7.36 14.79
CA PRO A 111 -6.67 -6.78 14.16
C PRO A 111 -7.81 -6.58 15.17
N ALA A 112 -8.66 -5.58 14.93
CA ALA A 112 -9.87 -5.36 15.72
C ALA A 112 -10.75 -6.63 15.77
N GLY A 113 -11.26 -6.94 16.95
CA GLY A 113 -12.11 -8.12 17.18
C GLY A 113 -11.37 -9.45 17.27
N ARG A 114 -10.04 -9.46 17.31
CA ARG A 114 -9.23 -10.66 17.54
C ARG A 114 -8.44 -10.59 18.84
N THR A 115 -8.18 -11.75 19.42
CA THR A 115 -7.38 -11.90 20.65
C THR A 115 -5.93 -12.33 20.39
N LYS A 116 -5.63 -12.80 19.16
CA LYS A 116 -4.31 -13.32 18.80
C LYS A 116 -3.59 -12.40 17.82
N PHE A 117 -2.34 -12.07 18.15
CA PHE A 117 -1.46 -11.33 17.25
C PHE A 117 -1.08 -12.16 16.02
N ILE A 118 -1.02 -11.50 14.88
CA ILE A 118 -0.56 -12.06 13.60
C ILE A 118 0.85 -11.51 13.34
N ARG A 119 1.84 -12.37 13.17
CA ARG A 119 3.22 -11.96 12.89
C ARG A 119 3.32 -11.32 11.52
N ALA A 120 4.12 -10.26 11.40
CA ALA A 120 4.38 -9.55 10.16
C ALA A 120 4.80 -10.49 9.01
N HIS A 121 5.71 -11.43 9.27
CA HIS A 121 6.14 -12.44 8.30
C HIS A 121 4.98 -13.26 7.70
N SER A 122 3.96 -13.58 8.48
CA SER A 122 2.79 -14.35 7.97
C SER A 122 1.82 -13.51 7.15
N ILE A 123 1.94 -12.19 7.20
CA ILE A 123 1.16 -11.23 6.39
C ILE A 123 1.88 -10.95 5.08
N GLY A 124 3.21 -10.80 5.13
CA GLY A 124 4.08 -10.57 3.99
C GLY A 124 5.34 -9.83 4.39
N ASN A 125 6.42 -10.05 3.67
CA ASN A 125 7.74 -9.49 3.96
C ASN A 125 7.72 -7.95 4.03
N LYS A 126 6.87 -7.28 3.24
CA LYS A 126 6.72 -5.81 3.23
C LYS A 126 6.34 -5.22 4.60
N PHE A 127 5.77 -6.02 5.48
CA PHE A 127 5.29 -5.60 6.80
C PHE A 127 6.25 -5.93 7.94
N GLU A 128 7.42 -6.48 7.61
CA GLU A 128 8.49 -6.71 8.57
C GLU A 128 9.13 -5.39 9.02
N LYS A 129 9.68 -5.38 10.24
CA LYS A 129 10.23 -4.19 10.88
C LYS A 129 11.19 -3.40 9.98
N GLY A 130 12.16 -4.10 9.35
CA GLY A 130 13.17 -3.44 8.51
C GLY A 130 12.56 -2.67 7.34
N LEU A 131 11.63 -3.30 6.61
CA LEU A 131 10.98 -2.68 5.45
C LEU A 131 9.97 -1.60 5.85
N VAL A 132 9.28 -1.77 6.98
CA VAL A 132 8.39 -0.73 7.53
C VAL A 132 9.20 0.51 7.90
N LEU A 133 10.31 0.36 8.64
CA LEU A 133 11.16 1.49 9.01
C LEU A 133 11.77 2.19 7.79
N ALA A 134 12.23 1.44 6.79
CA ALA A 134 12.75 2.00 5.54
C ALA A 134 11.67 2.84 4.81
N ALA A 135 10.45 2.31 4.70
CA ALA A 135 9.33 3.04 4.08
C ALA A 135 8.97 4.32 4.85
N LEU A 136 9.02 4.29 6.18
CA LEU A 136 8.77 5.47 7.01
C LEU A 136 9.86 6.54 6.83
N GLN A 137 11.12 6.13 6.72
CA GLN A 137 12.24 7.03 6.43
C GLN A 137 12.08 7.70 5.05
N GLU A 138 11.77 6.91 4.01
CA GLU A 138 11.48 7.47 2.69
C GLU A 138 10.33 8.49 2.71
N ASN A 139 9.27 8.22 3.46
CA ASN A 139 8.15 9.16 3.58
C ASN A 139 8.56 10.44 4.31
N ALA A 140 9.39 10.33 5.34
CA ALA A 140 9.92 11.49 6.07
C ALA A 140 10.81 12.36 5.16
N GLU A 141 11.67 11.74 4.35
CA GLU A 141 12.51 12.42 3.36
C GLU A 141 11.68 13.11 2.27
N ARG A 142 10.68 12.42 1.73
CA ARG A 142 9.74 13.02 0.77
C ARG A 142 9.05 14.26 1.33
N LYS A 143 8.57 14.20 2.57
CA LYS A 143 7.95 15.37 3.22
C LYS A 143 8.94 16.52 3.38
N ARG A 144 10.18 16.26 3.80
CA ARG A 144 11.23 17.27 3.88
C ARG A 144 11.51 17.92 2.53
N THR A 145 11.63 17.11 1.47
CA THR A 145 11.87 17.60 0.11
C THR A 145 10.73 18.47 -0.42
N ILE A 146 9.48 18.14 -0.08
CA ILE A 146 8.30 18.93 -0.46
C ILE A 146 8.29 20.26 0.29
N GLN A 147 8.63 20.28 1.57
CA GLN A 147 8.73 21.52 2.37
C GLN A 147 9.91 22.40 1.95
N PHE A 148 10.98 21.80 1.41
CA PHE A 148 12.18 22.53 0.96
C PHE A 148 12.12 22.97 -0.52
N LYS A 149 11.08 22.68 -1.27
CA LYS A 149 10.88 23.33 -2.57
C LYS A 149 10.52 24.77 -2.29
N PRO A 150 11.48 25.73 -2.45
CA PRO A 150 11.17 27.14 -2.32
C PRO A 150 10.05 27.41 -3.31
N ASP A 151 9.03 28.05 -2.84
CA ASP A 151 7.81 28.37 -3.55
C ASP A 151 8.15 28.84 -4.97
N ARG A 152 8.00 27.98 -5.96
CA ARG A 152 8.19 28.38 -7.37
C ARG A 152 7.27 29.54 -7.71
N ILE A 153 6.11 29.58 -7.04
CA ILE A 153 5.14 30.66 -7.14
C ILE A 153 5.71 31.94 -6.51
N GLY A 154 6.28 31.87 -5.30
CA GLY A 154 6.92 33.01 -4.65
C GLY A 154 8.06 33.59 -5.47
N LYS A 155 8.91 32.72 -6.07
CA LYS A 155 9.98 33.19 -6.98
C LYS A 155 9.43 33.82 -8.28
N LEU A 156 8.35 33.25 -8.85
CA LEU A 156 7.70 33.83 -10.04
C LEU A 156 7.09 35.20 -9.72
N ILE A 157 6.44 35.37 -8.56
CA ILE A 157 5.84 36.61 -8.12
C ILE A 157 6.97 37.64 -7.89
N ASP A 158 8.08 37.26 -7.26
CA ASP A 158 9.21 38.16 -7.03
C ASP A 158 9.88 38.62 -8.34
N ILE A 159 10.04 37.70 -9.31
CA ILE A 159 10.55 38.06 -10.64
C ILE A 159 9.56 38.98 -11.37
N GLN A 160 8.26 38.73 -11.32
CA GLN A 160 7.26 39.61 -11.92
C GLN A 160 7.21 40.96 -11.24
N SER A 161 7.33 41.03 -9.93
CA SER A 161 7.39 42.29 -9.17
C SER A 161 8.60 43.16 -9.61
N ARG A 162 9.77 42.54 -9.71
CA ARG A 162 11.00 43.24 -10.19
C ARG A 162 10.86 43.67 -11.64
N MET A 163 10.30 42.84 -12.52
CA MET A 163 10.05 43.24 -13.92
C MET A 163 9.07 44.42 -14.03
N ILE A 164 8.14 44.57 -13.09
CA ILE A 164 7.18 45.67 -13.04
C ILE A 164 7.86 46.94 -12.49
N GLU A 165 8.77 46.81 -11.51
CA GLU A 165 9.53 47.91 -10.95
C GLU A 165 10.48 48.52 -11.96
N ASP A 166 11.11 47.74 -12.83
CA ASP A 166 11.99 48.17 -13.90
C ASP A 166 11.26 48.85 -15.09
N LYS A 167 9.95 48.72 -15.16
CA LYS A 167 9.13 49.38 -16.19
C LYS A 167 8.64 50.75 -15.69
N GLY A 168 8.84 51.74 -16.54
CA GLY A 168 8.52 53.12 -16.23
C GLY A 168 7.07 53.39 -15.80
N ILE A 169 6.84 54.59 -15.22
CA ILE A 169 5.57 55.03 -14.61
C ILE A 169 4.34 54.81 -15.52
N GLY A 170 4.50 54.91 -16.84
CA GLY A 170 3.43 54.70 -17.81
C GLY A 170 2.87 53.27 -17.81
N TYR A 171 3.71 52.25 -17.63
CA TYR A 171 3.30 50.86 -17.53
C TYR A 171 2.56 50.53 -16.23
N LYS A 172 3.00 51.15 -15.12
CA LYS A 172 2.33 51.00 -13.82
C LYS A 172 0.91 51.59 -13.86
N ARG A 173 0.69 52.69 -14.53
CA ARG A 173 -0.64 53.32 -14.72
C ARG A 173 -1.58 52.46 -15.61
N TRP A 174 -1.02 51.72 -16.55
CA TRP A 174 -1.83 50.85 -17.42
C TRP A 174 -2.36 49.60 -16.69
N LEU A 175 -1.61 49.08 -15.72
CA LEU A 175 -2.02 47.94 -14.91
C LEU A 175 -3.08 48.26 -13.83
N THR A 176 -3.27 49.54 -13.50
CA THR A 176 -4.23 50.00 -12.46
C THR A 176 -5.56 50.50 -13.04
N LYS A 177 -5.77 50.39 -14.36
CA LYS A 177 -7.05 50.62 -15.06
C LYS A 177 -7.73 49.30 -15.32
#